data_4a787cf04a8957f319c62ea86c483171
#
_entry.id   4a787cf04a8957f319c62ea86c483171
#
_cell.length_a   1.000
_cell.length_b   1.000
_cell.length_c   1.000
_cell.angle_alpha   90.00
_cell.angle_beta   90.00
_cell.angle_gamma   90.00
#
_symmetry.space_group_name_H-M   'P 1'
#
loop_
_entity.id
_entity.type
_entity.pdbx_description
1 polymer ?
#
loop_
_entity_poly.entity_id
_entity_poly.type
_entity_poly.pdbx_seq_one_letter_code
_entity_poly.pdbx_strand_id
1 'polypeptide(L)'
;MDIPQGASARARAALRHVAGGSSGPAVDPRARITLNFHPDRSAGEVPVLVALARDGAYHSQFVTGTSNGGLTARPGGERWRWESRIFGGAYDEAAAHERPVYGALNFRRQVVGAAPRFGSSHFRLRSGVLPRATFCYPDSAAEPADFGVAAGMSLIALAEADERDALDDYIEAHVHGGVDLARDVEALVLDVCYRGTPVEAAARHLPCPVEWHPGYRITVAGLLRHAGYRGREYAELGARIARDGVVDPRAIGDAARTGRYDPQDLKKVWHTLARFGAPEGAGTACSGAEASGSRTPGVGTAGA
;
A
#
# COMPACT_ATOMS: atom_id res chain seq x y z
N MET A 1 -23.89 -8.78 -9.98
CA MET A 1 -23.09 -7.88 -9.12
C MET A 1 -24.01 -6.83 -8.52
N ASP A 2 -24.19 -6.84 -7.19
CA ASP A 2 -24.98 -5.81 -6.50
C ASP A 2 -24.12 -4.56 -6.33
N ILE A 3 -24.33 -3.57 -7.20
CA ILE A 3 -23.70 -2.25 -7.06
C ILE A 3 -24.46 -1.50 -5.96
N PRO A 4 -23.76 -0.91 -4.96
CA PRO A 4 -24.41 -0.19 -3.88
C PRO A 4 -25.38 0.89 -4.39
N GLN A 5 -26.60 0.92 -3.86
CA GLN A 5 -27.66 1.85 -4.30
C GLN A 5 -27.26 3.34 -4.19
N GLY A 6 -26.36 3.69 -3.25
CA GLY A 6 -25.85 5.06 -3.06
C GLY A 6 -24.68 5.45 -3.99
N ALA A 7 -24.20 4.57 -4.88
CA ALA A 7 -23.12 4.91 -5.80
C ALA A 7 -23.56 5.97 -6.84
N SER A 8 -22.67 6.92 -7.18
CA SER A 8 -22.92 7.89 -8.24
C SER A 8 -23.11 7.21 -9.61
N ALA A 9 -23.71 7.90 -10.58
CA ALA A 9 -23.86 7.38 -11.93
C ALA A 9 -22.49 7.02 -12.56
N ARG A 10 -21.45 7.84 -12.32
CA ARG A 10 -20.08 7.61 -12.80
C ARG A 10 -19.47 6.36 -12.16
N ALA A 11 -19.58 6.21 -10.84
CA ALA A 11 -19.10 5.03 -10.12
C ALA A 11 -19.77 3.75 -10.63
N ARG A 12 -21.12 3.79 -10.84
CA ARG A 12 -21.83 2.63 -11.42
C ARG A 12 -21.38 2.32 -12.84
N ALA A 13 -21.09 3.33 -13.66
CA ALA A 13 -20.60 3.12 -15.02
C ALA A 13 -19.21 2.46 -15.02
N ALA A 14 -18.28 2.97 -14.22
CA ALA A 14 -16.95 2.41 -14.06
C ALA A 14 -16.98 0.96 -13.56
N LEU A 15 -17.76 0.68 -12.50
CA LEU A 15 -17.91 -0.67 -11.95
C LEU A 15 -18.48 -1.66 -12.99
N ARG A 16 -19.50 -1.25 -13.76
CA ARG A 16 -20.05 -2.11 -14.82
C ARG A 16 -19.05 -2.35 -15.94
N HIS A 17 -18.31 -1.33 -16.34
CA HIS A 17 -17.29 -1.44 -17.38
C HIS A 17 -16.24 -2.48 -17.00
N VAL A 18 -15.64 -2.37 -15.82
CA VAL A 18 -14.64 -3.31 -15.33
C VAL A 18 -15.23 -4.70 -15.09
N ALA A 19 -16.45 -4.80 -14.56
CA ALA A 19 -17.11 -6.07 -14.31
C ALA A 19 -17.34 -6.89 -15.61
N GLY A 20 -17.52 -6.21 -16.74
CA GLY A 20 -17.67 -6.87 -18.04
C GLY A 20 -16.47 -7.68 -18.49
N GLY A 21 -15.26 -7.33 -18.03
CA GLY A 21 -14.02 -8.07 -18.29
C GLY A 21 -13.50 -8.89 -17.11
N SER A 22 -14.19 -8.84 -15.96
CA SER A 22 -13.75 -9.51 -14.73
C SER A 22 -14.12 -11.01 -14.75
N SER A 23 -13.27 -11.84 -14.18
CA SER A 23 -13.46 -13.29 -14.10
C SER A 23 -12.94 -13.85 -12.76
N GLY A 24 -13.15 -15.16 -12.57
CA GLY A 24 -12.67 -15.88 -11.37
C GLY A 24 -13.63 -15.83 -10.19
N PRO A 25 -13.23 -16.38 -9.03
CA PRO A 25 -14.06 -16.43 -7.84
C PRO A 25 -14.25 -15.04 -7.21
N ALA A 26 -15.28 -14.90 -6.39
CA ALA A 26 -15.44 -13.71 -5.55
C ALA A 26 -14.31 -13.61 -4.51
N VAL A 27 -13.94 -12.37 -4.17
CA VAL A 27 -12.98 -12.11 -3.11
C VAL A 27 -13.51 -12.59 -1.74
N ASP A 28 -12.62 -13.11 -0.86
CA ASP A 28 -12.99 -13.40 0.53
C ASP A 28 -13.57 -12.13 1.20
N PRO A 29 -14.80 -12.15 1.72
CA PRO A 29 -15.42 -10.99 2.36
C PRO A 29 -14.66 -10.49 3.61
N ARG A 30 -13.74 -11.29 4.14
CA ARG A 30 -12.83 -10.89 5.22
C ARG A 30 -11.60 -10.14 4.73
N ALA A 31 -11.33 -10.11 3.42
CA ALA A 31 -10.27 -9.27 2.87
C ALA A 31 -10.61 -7.78 3.09
N ARG A 32 -9.60 -6.96 3.14
CA ARG A 32 -9.73 -5.51 3.33
C ARG A 32 -8.94 -4.78 2.27
N ILE A 33 -9.42 -3.62 1.88
CA ILE A 33 -8.60 -2.65 1.16
C ILE A 33 -7.83 -1.85 2.20
N THR A 34 -6.55 -1.59 1.93
CA THR A 34 -5.72 -0.71 2.75
C THR A 34 -5.23 0.48 1.95
N LEU A 35 -5.17 1.64 2.60
CA LEU A 35 -4.61 2.87 2.05
C LEU A 35 -3.31 3.16 2.79
N ASN A 36 -2.18 2.70 2.23
CA ASN A 36 -0.87 2.92 2.84
C ASN A 36 -0.38 4.36 2.61
N PHE A 37 0.18 4.97 3.65
CA PHE A 37 0.73 6.33 3.61
C PHE A 37 1.77 6.55 4.70
N HIS A 38 2.49 7.68 4.63
CA HIS A 38 3.38 8.13 5.69
C HIS A 38 2.67 9.14 6.59
N PRO A 39 2.34 8.81 7.86
CA PRO A 39 1.50 9.65 8.72
C PRO A 39 2.22 10.90 9.25
N ASP A 40 3.53 10.96 9.13
CA ASP A 40 4.41 12.05 9.54
C ASP A 40 4.71 13.06 8.41
N ARG A 41 4.06 12.92 7.26
CA ARG A 41 4.13 13.87 6.14
C ARG A 41 3.13 15.01 6.32
N SER A 42 3.31 16.05 5.52
CA SER A 42 2.39 17.18 5.47
C SER A 42 1.68 17.25 4.11
N ALA A 43 0.45 17.74 4.13
CA ALA A 43 -0.31 18.18 2.97
C ALA A 43 -0.16 19.72 2.89
N GLY A 44 0.76 20.19 2.05
CA GLY A 44 1.25 21.56 2.15
C GLY A 44 1.97 21.78 3.49
N GLU A 45 1.54 22.78 4.26
CA GLU A 45 2.11 23.07 5.57
C GLU A 45 1.41 22.34 6.74
N VAL A 46 0.26 21.68 6.48
CA VAL A 46 -0.55 21.02 7.50
C VAL A 46 -0.14 19.54 7.62
N PRO A 47 0.10 19.00 8.84
CA PRO A 47 0.31 17.57 9.02
C PRO A 47 -0.85 16.76 8.44
N VAL A 48 -0.56 15.68 7.70
CA VAL A 48 -1.57 14.92 6.96
C VAL A 48 -2.72 14.41 7.83
N LEU A 49 -2.43 13.95 9.06
CA LEU A 49 -3.48 13.46 9.97
C LEU A 49 -4.38 14.60 10.48
N VAL A 50 -3.85 15.82 10.63
CA VAL A 50 -4.65 17.00 10.98
C VAL A 50 -5.57 17.40 9.82
N ALA A 51 -5.07 17.38 8.59
CA ALA A 51 -5.88 17.63 7.40
C ALA A 51 -7.00 16.60 7.27
N LEU A 52 -6.69 15.31 7.43
CA LEU A 52 -7.66 14.21 7.39
C LEU A 52 -8.73 14.33 8.49
N ALA A 53 -8.34 14.71 9.72
CA ALA A 53 -9.29 14.91 10.82
C ALA A 53 -10.25 16.07 10.54
N ARG A 54 -9.74 17.17 9.95
CA ARG A 54 -10.54 18.33 9.56
C ARG A 54 -11.52 18.01 8.43
N ASP A 55 -11.04 17.28 7.41
CA ASP A 55 -11.81 17.02 6.19
C ASP A 55 -12.78 15.83 6.37
N GLY A 56 -12.56 14.96 7.34
CA GLY A 56 -13.36 13.75 7.59
C GLY A 56 -13.31 12.71 6.46
N ALA A 57 -12.47 12.94 5.45
CA ALA A 57 -12.40 12.12 4.24
C ALA A 57 -10.96 11.92 3.77
N TYR A 58 -10.70 10.76 3.13
CA TYR A 58 -9.46 10.52 2.41
C TYR A 58 -9.68 10.89 0.93
N HIS A 59 -8.96 11.90 0.48
CA HIS A 59 -9.13 12.47 -0.85
C HIS A 59 -8.32 11.77 -1.92
N SER A 60 -8.80 11.82 -3.16
CA SER A 60 -8.06 11.34 -4.33
C SER A 60 -6.84 12.24 -4.61
N GLN A 61 -5.88 11.70 -5.37
CA GLN A 61 -4.71 12.46 -5.83
C GLN A 61 -5.07 13.67 -6.68
N PHE A 62 -6.23 13.67 -7.34
CA PHE A 62 -6.74 14.82 -8.09
C PHE A 62 -7.16 15.99 -7.20
N VAL A 63 -7.58 15.72 -5.97
CA VAL A 63 -7.92 16.76 -4.97
C VAL A 63 -6.66 17.28 -4.29
N THR A 64 -5.77 16.38 -3.89
CA THR A 64 -4.58 16.75 -3.10
C THR A 64 -3.43 17.31 -3.95
N GLY A 65 -3.43 17.04 -5.25
CA GLY A 65 -2.31 17.37 -6.13
C GLY A 65 -1.03 16.59 -5.84
N THR A 66 -1.09 15.64 -4.88
CA THR A 66 0.06 14.84 -4.44
C THR A 66 -0.10 13.39 -4.88
N SER A 67 0.99 12.75 -5.31
CA SER A 67 1.01 11.36 -5.70
C SER A 67 2.26 10.67 -5.16
N ASN A 68 2.07 9.62 -4.39
CA ASN A 68 3.17 8.72 -4.02
C ASN A 68 3.57 7.80 -5.19
N GLY A 69 2.69 7.62 -6.18
CA GLY A 69 2.88 6.76 -7.35
C GLY A 69 3.58 7.42 -8.54
N GLY A 70 3.72 8.75 -8.56
CA GLY A 70 4.44 9.48 -9.62
C GLY A 70 3.63 9.82 -10.87
N LEU A 71 2.41 9.27 -11.07
CA LEU A 71 1.56 9.62 -12.23
C LEU A 71 0.86 10.97 -12.02
N THR A 72 0.83 11.79 -13.06
CA THR A 72 0.25 13.15 -13.02
C THR A 72 -1.28 13.13 -12.90
N ALA A 73 -1.81 13.59 -11.76
CA ALA A 73 -3.24 13.62 -11.45
C ALA A 73 -3.87 14.99 -11.79
N ARG A 74 -4.00 15.28 -13.08
CA ARG A 74 -4.69 16.47 -13.64
C ARG A 74 -5.38 16.10 -14.94
N PRO A 75 -6.37 16.88 -15.42
CA PRO A 75 -7.00 16.65 -16.72
C PRO A 75 -5.94 16.52 -17.84
N GLY A 76 -6.05 15.47 -18.64
CA GLY A 76 -5.07 15.14 -19.70
C GLY A 76 -3.72 14.60 -19.19
N GLY A 77 -3.49 14.45 -17.89
CA GLY A 77 -2.30 13.83 -17.32
C GLY A 77 -2.31 12.30 -17.42
N GLU A 78 -1.23 11.65 -16.98
CA GLU A 78 -1.08 10.19 -17.08
C GLU A 78 -2.15 9.45 -16.27
N ARG A 79 -2.42 9.86 -15.02
CA ARG A 79 -3.46 9.28 -14.17
C ARG A 79 -4.86 9.47 -14.78
N TRP A 80 -5.12 10.63 -15.38
CA TRP A 80 -6.40 10.90 -16.05
C TRP A 80 -6.59 9.97 -17.26
N ARG A 81 -5.57 9.82 -18.13
CA ARG A 81 -5.63 8.92 -19.29
C ARG A 81 -5.77 7.47 -18.87
N TRP A 82 -5.09 7.08 -17.81
CA TRP A 82 -5.24 5.77 -17.20
C TRP A 82 -6.70 5.51 -16.76
N GLU A 83 -7.29 6.42 -15.98
CA GLU A 83 -8.68 6.31 -15.53
C GLU A 83 -9.68 6.30 -16.68
N SER A 84 -9.47 7.14 -17.72
CA SER A 84 -10.29 7.15 -18.93
C SER A 84 -10.30 5.77 -19.60
N ARG A 85 -9.14 5.14 -19.74
CA ARG A 85 -9.01 3.82 -20.34
C ARG A 85 -9.69 2.73 -19.52
N ILE A 86 -9.37 2.62 -18.23
CA ILE A 86 -9.83 1.48 -17.42
C ILE A 86 -11.28 1.60 -16.97
N PHE A 87 -11.84 2.80 -16.92
CA PHE A 87 -13.23 3.04 -16.52
C PHE A 87 -14.15 3.38 -17.69
N GLY A 88 -13.68 3.18 -18.94
CA GLY A 88 -14.46 3.44 -20.14
C GLY A 88 -14.96 4.88 -20.25
N GLY A 89 -14.13 5.86 -19.89
CA GLY A 89 -14.43 7.29 -19.92
C GLY A 89 -15.38 7.78 -18.83
N ALA A 90 -15.77 6.93 -17.87
CA ALA A 90 -16.77 7.28 -16.84
C ALA A 90 -16.41 8.53 -16.01
N TYR A 91 -15.12 8.85 -15.90
CA TYR A 91 -14.61 9.98 -15.11
C TYR A 91 -14.00 11.12 -15.94
N ASP A 92 -14.11 11.09 -17.27
CA ASP A 92 -13.44 12.08 -18.13
C ASP A 92 -13.83 13.52 -17.78
N GLU A 93 -15.13 13.76 -17.53
CA GLU A 93 -15.68 15.05 -17.16
C GLU A 93 -15.96 15.16 -15.63
N ALA A 94 -15.38 14.28 -14.83
CA ALA A 94 -15.63 14.28 -13.40
C ALA A 94 -14.82 15.37 -12.69
N ALA A 95 -15.43 15.99 -11.68
CA ALA A 95 -14.70 16.84 -10.75
C ALA A 95 -13.67 16.00 -9.95
N ALA A 96 -12.61 16.63 -9.46
CA ALA A 96 -11.52 15.97 -8.74
C ALA A 96 -12.00 15.10 -7.57
N HIS A 97 -13.01 15.59 -6.81
CA HIS A 97 -13.54 14.88 -5.64
C HIS A 97 -14.43 13.67 -5.97
N GLU A 98 -14.91 13.55 -7.21
CA GLU A 98 -15.71 12.39 -7.64
C GLU A 98 -14.83 11.20 -8.05
N ARG A 99 -13.55 11.43 -8.32
CA ARG A 99 -12.61 10.43 -8.81
C ARG A 99 -12.24 9.42 -7.72
N PRO A 100 -11.89 8.18 -8.09
CA PRO A 100 -11.62 7.13 -7.13
C PRO A 100 -10.41 7.42 -6.25
N VAL A 101 -10.43 6.86 -5.05
CA VAL A 101 -9.30 6.80 -4.12
C VAL A 101 -8.52 5.51 -4.36
N TYR A 102 -7.20 5.61 -4.42
CA TYR A 102 -6.31 4.49 -4.69
C TYR A 102 -5.82 3.85 -3.40
N GLY A 103 -5.80 2.52 -3.39
CA GLY A 103 -5.33 1.67 -2.31
C GLY A 103 -4.87 0.31 -2.84
N ALA A 104 -4.87 -0.71 -1.99
CA ALA A 104 -4.54 -2.08 -2.38
C ALA A 104 -5.38 -3.10 -1.61
N LEU A 105 -5.68 -4.23 -2.26
CA LEU A 105 -6.40 -5.35 -1.66
C LEU A 105 -5.46 -6.18 -0.77
N ASN A 106 -5.68 -6.18 0.52
CA ASN A 106 -4.90 -6.95 1.49
C ASN A 106 -5.40 -8.41 1.57
N PHE A 107 -5.34 -9.13 0.45
CA PHE A 107 -5.74 -10.54 0.38
C PHE A 107 -4.80 -11.47 1.16
N ARG A 108 -3.51 -11.11 1.28
CA ARG A 108 -2.51 -11.80 2.08
C ARG A 108 -2.57 -11.49 3.59
N ARG A 109 -3.48 -10.59 4.01
CA ARG A 109 -3.68 -10.18 5.41
C ARG A 109 -2.41 -9.68 6.11
N GLN A 110 -1.58 -8.97 5.39
CA GLN A 110 -0.34 -8.39 5.91
C GLN A 110 -0.66 -7.35 7.00
N VAL A 111 0.04 -7.44 8.13
CA VAL A 111 -0.16 -6.53 9.28
C VAL A 111 0.23 -5.09 8.98
N VAL A 112 1.04 -4.86 7.96
CA VAL A 112 1.56 -3.56 7.51
C VAL A 112 0.75 -2.94 6.37
N GLY A 113 -0.38 -3.57 5.97
CA GLY A 113 -1.15 -3.19 4.79
C GLY A 113 -0.62 -3.82 3.51
N ALA A 114 -1.40 -3.72 2.43
CA ALA A 114 -1.16 -4.45 1.19
C ALA A 114 -0.08 -3.83 0.31
N ALA A 115 0.18 -2.52 0.43
CA ALA A 115 1.12 -1.79 -0.43
C ALA A 115 2.10 -0.94 0.38
N PRO A 116 3.02 -1.56 1.16
CA PRO A 116 3.96 -0.85 2.02
C PRO A 116 4.91 0.08 1.24
N ARG A 117 5.06 -0.11 -0.07
CA ARG A 117 5.78 0.81 -0.95
C ARG A 117 5.36 2.27 -0.75
N PHE A 118 4.08 2.53 -0.43
CA PHE A 118 3.50 3.86 -0.34
C PHE A 118 3.50 4.46 1.07
N GLY A 119 3.86 3.68 2.10
CA GLY A 119 3.98 4.22 3.44
C GLY A 119 3.97 3.19 4.55
N SER A 120 4.43 3.65 5.71
CA SER A 120 4.65 2.85 6.92
C SER A 120 3.38 2.52 7.70
N SER A 121 2.29 3.22 7.43
CA SER A 121 1.02 3.09 8.14
C SER A 121 -0.11 3.02 7.13
N HIS A 122 -1.29 2.59 7.56
CA HIS A 122 -2.41 2.45 6.63
C HIS A 122 -3.77 2.64 7.30
N PHE A 123 -4.73 3.13 6.54
CA PHE A 123 -6.14 2.93 6.86
C PHE A 123 -6.58 1.54 6.40
N ARG A 124 -7.21 0.78 7.28
CA ARG A 124 -7.91 -0.46 6.95
C ARG A 124 -9.38 -0.13 6.72
N LEU A 125 -9.86 -0.37 5.50
CA LEU A 125 -11.23 -0.07 5.14
C LEU A 125 -12.17 -1.21 5.54
N ARG A 126 -13.42 -0.88 5.87
CA ARG A 126 -14.48 -1.87 6.18
C ARG A 126 -14.82 -2.72 4.96
N SER A 127 -15.26 -3.95 5.18
CA SER A 127 -15.64 -4.88 4.09
C SER A 127 -16.72 -4.34 3.16
N GLY A 128 -17.62 -3.48 3.65
CA GLY A 128 -18.65 -2.81 2.85
C GLY A 128 -18.11 -1.91 1.72
N VAL A 129 -16.79 -1.63 1.70
CA VAL A 129 -16.12 -0.89 0.62
C VAL A 129 -15.83 -1.79 -0.60
N LEU A 130 -15.63 -3.09 -0.40
CA LEU A 130 -15.27 -4.03 -1.48
C LEU A 130 -16.23 -3.97 -2.69
N PRO A 131 -17.57 -3.96 -2.54
CA PRO A 131 -18.48 -3.95 -3.69
C PRO A 131 -18.43 -2.68 -4.54
N ARG A 132 -17.83 -1.59 -4.03
CA ARG A 132 -17.66 -0.33 -4.75
C ARG A 132 -16.21 -0.06 -5.15
N ALA A 133 -15.38 -1.10 -5.22
CA ALA A 133 -14.01 -1.02 -5.70
C ALA A 133 -13.82 -1.81 -6.99
N THR A 134 -12.94 -1.30 -7.84
CA THR A 134 -12.34 -2.04 -8.96
C THR A 134 -10.88 -2.30 -8.64
N PHE A 135 -10.28 -3.26 -9.33
CA PHE A 135 -8.92 -3.72 -9.05
C PHE A 135 -8.14 -3.94 -10.35
N CYS A 136 -6.82 -3.82 -10.28
CA CYS A 136 -5.92 -4.25 -11.35
C CYS A 136 -4.66 -4.93 -10.79
N TYR A 137 -4.03 -5.74 -11.63
CA TYR A 137 -2.75 -6.37 -11.34
C TYR A 137 -1.92 -6.50 -12.63
N PRO A 138 -0.63 -6.12 -12.61
CA PRO A 138 0.03 -5.35 -11.55
C PRO A 138 -0.61 -3.97 -11.35
N ASP A 139 0.10 -3.06 -10.67
CA ASP A 139 -0.40 -1.71 -10.42
C ASP A 139 -0.49 -0.86 -11.71
N SER A 140 -1.15 0.28 -11.62
CA SER A 140 -1.39 1.20 -12.73
C SER A 140 -0.12 1.74 -13.41
N ALA A 141 1.03 1.74 -12.70
CA ALA A 141 2.30 2.19 -13.28
C ALA A 141 2.89 1.19 -14.29
N ALA A 142 2.48 -0.08 -14.20
CA ALA A 142 2.85 -1.14 -15.13
C ALA A 142 1.89 -1.28 -16.33
N GLU A 143 0.91 -0.38 -16.46
CA GLU A 143 -0.12 -0.40 -17.53
C GLU A 143 -0.82 -1.77 -17.69
N PRO A 144 -1.34 -2.40 -16.63
CA PRO A 144 -1.89 -3.73 -16.67
C PRO A 144 -3.06 -3.86 -17.64
N ALA A 145 -3.28 -5.10 -18.11
CA ALA A 145 -4.43 -5.50 -18.90
C ALA A 145 -5.49 -6.24 -18.07
N ASP A 146 -5.13 -6.71 -16.87
CA ASP A 146 -5.97 -7.53 -16.02
C ASP A 146 -6.68 -6.70 -14.95
N PHE A 147 -8.01 -6.81 -14.94
CA PHE A 147 -8.90 -6.04 -14.07
C PHE A 147 -9.90 -6.95 -13.37
N GLY A 148 -10.36 -6.51 -12.18
CA GLY A 148 -11.32 -7.26 -11.40
C GLY A 148 -12.28 -6.38 -10.61
N VAL A 149 -13.36 -7.01 -10.17
CA VAL A 149 -14.28 -6.50 -9.15
C VAL A 149 -14.39 -7.53 -8.03
N ALA A 150 -14.95 -7.16 -6.89
CA ALA A 150 -15.07 -8.09 -5.75
C ALA A 150 -15.79 -9.41 -6.09
N ALA A 151 -16.71 -9.41 -7.07
CA ALA A 151 -17.44 -10.59 -7.51
C ALA A 151 -16.68 -11.47 -8.52
N GLY A 152 -15.58 -10.97 -9.10
CA GLY A 152 -14.74 -11.68 -10.09
C GLY A 152 -13.30 -11.25 -9.90
N MET A 153 -12.48 -12.07 -9.19
CA MET A 153 -11.17 -11.70 -8.67
C MET A 153 -10.09 -12.73 -9.08
N SER A 154 -10.00 -12.99 -10.38
CA SER A 154 -8.90 -13.80 -10.94
C SER A 154 -7.51 -13.21 -10.67
N LEU A 155 -7.42 -11.90 -10.32
CA LEU A 155 -6.17 -11.21 -10.03
C LEU A 155 -5.42 -11.82 -8.84
N ILE A 156 -6.09 -12.46 -7.89
CA ILE A 156 -5.43 -13.13 -6.76
C ILE A 156 -4.57 -14.28 -7.27
N ALA A 157 -5.10 -15.13 -8.15
CA ALA A 157 -4.34 -16.23 -8.75
C ALA A 157 -3.17 -15.73 -9.60
N LEU A 158 -3.33 -14.60 -10.31
CA LEU A 158 -2.24 -13.96 -11.05
C LEU A 158 -1.14 -13.47 -10.12
N ALA A 159 -1.50 -12.79 -9.02
CA ALA A 159 -0.56 -12.28 -8.04
C ALA A 159 0.15 -13.40 -7.24
N GLU A 160 -0.50 -14.54 -7.04
CA GLU A 160 0.10 -15.71 -6.38
C GLU A 160 1.07 -16.47 -7.30
N ALA A 161 0.90 -16.35 -8.62
CA ALA A 161 1.76 -16.98 -9.61
C ALA A 161 2.93 -16.08 -10.06
N ASP A 162 2.93 -14.80 -9.72
CA ASP A 162 3.96 -13.84 -10.13
C ASP A 162 5.13 -13.82 -9.11
N GLU A 163 6.37 -13.71 -9.62
CA GLU A 163 7.62 -13.70 -8.82
C GLU A 163 8.22 -12.28 -8.71
N ARG A 164 7.40 -11.22 -8.82
CA ARG A 164 7.91 -9.86 -8.71
C ARG A 164 8.39 -9.49 -7.30
N ASP A 165 9.13 -8.39 -7.18
CA ASP A 165 9.58 -7.87 -5.89
C ASP A 165 8.40 -7.61 -4.94
N ALA A 166 8.54 -7.99 -3.67
CA ALA A 166 7.47 -7.91 -2.68
C ALA A 166 6.90 -6.50 -2.47
N LEU A 167 7.62 -5.42 -2.81
CA LEU A 167 7.07 -4.06 -2.78
C LEU A 167 6.21 -3.73 -3.99
N ASP A 168 6.36 -4.46 -5.08
CA ASP A 168 5.64 -4.26 -6.34
C ASP A 168 4.55 -5.34 -6.55
N ASP A 169 4.47 -6.31 -5.63
CA ASP A 169 3.53 -7.42 -5.64
C ASP A 169 2.29 -7.11 -4.79
N TYR A 170 1.40 -6.29 -5.33
CA TYR A 170 0.12 -5.94 -4.73
C TYR A 170 -0.97 -5.75 -5.80
N ILE A 171 -2.21 -6.08 -5.45
CA ILE A 171 -3.39 -5.80 -6.28
C ILE A 171 -3.84 -4.38 -5.95
N GLU A 172 -3.69 -3.45 -6.91
CA GLU A 172 -4.15 -2.08 -6.77
C GLU A 172 -5.68 -2.03 -6.71
N ALA A 173 -6.22 -1.20 -5.83
CA ALA A 173 -7.65 -1.01 -5.64
C ALA A 173 -8.05 0.45 -5.93
N HIS A 174 -9.16 0.64 -6.62
CA HIS A 174 -9.76 1.95 -6.92
C HIS A 174 -11.12 2.02 -6.24
N VAL A 175 -11.22 2.78 -5.16
CA VAL A 175 -12.45 2.94 -4.36
C VAL A 175 -13.29 4.06 -4.93
N HIS A 176 -14.42 3.74 -5.52
CA HIS A 176 -15.35 4.69 -6.12
C HIS A 176 -16.26 5.35 -5.07
N GLY A 177 -16.58 6.63 -5.28
CA GLY A 177 -17.46 7.41 -4.38
C GLY A 177 -16.75 7.91 -3.12
N GLY A 178 -15.42 8.07 -3.16
CA GLY A 178 -14.61 8.60 -2.06
C GLY A 178 -14.50 7.66 -0.85
N VAL A 179 -13.76 8.08 0.15
CA VAL A 179 -13.59 7.37 1.44
C VAL A 179 -13.88 8.34 2.58
N ASP A 180 -14.99 8.14 3.25
CA ASP A 180 -15.38 8.83 4.48
C ASP A 180 -14.75 8.11 5.67
N LEU A 181 -14.04 8.84 6.54
CA LEU A 181 -13.27 8.22 7.62
C LEU A 181 -14.13 7.58 8.70
N ALA A 182 -15.31 8.15 9.01
CA ALA A 182 -16.20 7.60 10.02
C ALA A 182 -16.99 6.37 9.50
N ARG A 183 -17.42 6.42 8.24
CA ARG A 183 -18.24 5.37 7.63
C ARG A 183 -17.42 4.21 7.12
N ASP A 184 -16.32 4.49 6.41
CA ASP A 184 -15.63 3.51 5.57
C ASP A 184 -14.38 2.92 6.23
N VAL A 185 -13.80 3.61 7.25
CA VAL A 185 -12.57 3.16 7.90
C VAL A 185 -12.89 2.28 9.11
N GLU A 186 -12.27 1.09 9.15
CA GLU A 186 -12.32 0.17 10.28
C GLU A 186 -11.32 0.59 11.36
N ALA A 187 -10.10 0.93 10.97
CA ALA A 187 -9.03 1.41 11.85
C ALA A 187 -7.94 2.18 11.08
N LEU A 188 -7.27 3.09 11.78
CA LEU A 188 -5.95 3.58 11.40
C LEU A 188 -4.91 2.68 12.06
N VAL A 189 -4.08 1.99 11.28
CA VAL A 189 -3.00 1.12 11.76
C VAL A 189 -1.68 1.84 11.60
N LEU A 190 -1.08 2.24 12.70
CA LEU A 190 0.18 3.00 12.76
C LEU A 190 1.38 2.08 13.00
N ASP A 191 2.53 2.49 12.48
CA ASP A 191 3.82 1.93 12.87
C ASP A 191 4.14 2.30 14.33
N VAL A 192 4.60 1.33 15.12
CA VAL A 192 4.90 1.51 16.54
C VAL A 192 5.94 2.60 16.83
N CYS A 193 6.78 2.97 15.85
CA CYS A 193 7.77 4.05 16.01
C CYS A 193 7.14 5.44 16.26
N TYR A 194 5.84 5.59 15.98
CA TYR A 194 5.09 6.83 16.21
C TYR A 194 4.44 6.94 17.61
N ARG A 195 4.58 5.94 18.48
CA ARG A 195 4.10 6.04 19.86
C ARG A 195 4.78 7.19 20.61
N GLY A 196 3.99 7.94 21.38
CA GLY A 196 4.48 9.09 22.15
C GLY A 196 4.89 10.29 21.28
N THR A 197 4.49 10.33 20.00
CA THR A 197 4.84 11.42 19.08
C THR A 197 3.63 12.30 18.73
N PRO A 198 3.85 13.48 18.11
CA PRO A 198 2.76 14.29 17.56
C PRO A 198 1.87 13.55 16.54
N VAL A 199 2.40 12.53 15.86
CA VAL A 199 1.63 11.66 14.95
C VAL A 199 0.54 10.91 15.71
N GLU A 200 0.87 10.29 16.85
CA GLU A 200 -0.13 9.62 17.70
C GLU A 200 -1.15 10.62 18.24
N ALA A 201 -0.70 11.78 18.69
CA ALA A 201 -1.61 12.82 19.19
C ALA A 201 -2.61 13.26 18.12
N ALA A 202 -2.15 13.49 16.88
CA ALA A 202 -3.00 13.85 15.76
C ALA A 202 -3.96 12.70 15.37
N ALA A 203 -3.49 11.45 15.39
CA ALA A 203 -4.29 10.28 15.06
C ALA A 203 -5.52 10.10 15.96
N ARG A 204 -5.43 10.50 17.24
CA ARG A 204 -6.53 10.42 18.22
C ARG A 204 -7.72 11.33 17.90
N HIS A 205 -7.55 12.30 17.01
CA HIS A 205 -8.63 13.18 16.54
C HIS A 205 -9.42 12.61 15.36
N LEU A 206 -9.00 11.47 14.80
CA LEU A 206 -9.70 10.81 13.71
C LEU A 206 -10.93 10.04 14.23
N PRO A 207 -12.00 9.92 13.43
CA PRO A 207 -13.24 9.25 13.84
C PRO A 207 -13.15 7.71 13.72
N CYS A 208 -11.98 7.12 13.90
CA CYS A 208 -11.75 5.67 13.81
C CYS A 208 -10.75 5.22 14.88
N PRO A 209 -10.80 3.95 15.31
CA PRO A 209 -9.83 3.37 16.22
C PRO A 209 -8.40 3.47 15.68
N VAL A 210 -7.42 3.67 16.60
CA VAL A 210 -6.00 3.60 16.31
C VAL A 210 -5.45 2.27 16.79
N GLU A 211 -4.89 1.50 15.86
CA GLU A 211 -4.21 0.23 16.10
C GLU A 211 -2.70 0.37 15.78
N TRP A 212 -1.92 -0.64 16.12
CA TRP A 212 -0.47 -0.62 15.96
C TRP A 212 0.01 -1.92 15.33
N HIS A 213 0.86 -1.83 14.32
CA HIS A 213 1.65 -2.96 13.85
C HIS A 213 3.07 -2.90 14.45
N PRO A 214 3.84 -4.02 14.45
CA PRO A 214 5.14 -4.10 15.12
C PRO A 214 6.21 -3.13 14.63
N GLY A 215 6.00 -2.50 13.48
CA GLY A 215 6.87 -1.47 12.92
C GLY A 215 7.96 -2.00 11.99
N TYR A 216 8.44 -1.10 11.13
CA TYR A 216 9.59 -1.31 10.27
C TYR A 216 10.88 -0.92 10.98
N ARG A 217 11.89 -1.77 10.89
CA ARG A 217 13.16 -1.50 11.54
C ARG A 217 14.30 -2.22 10.84
N ILE A 218 15.38 -1.52 10.51
CA ILE A 218 16.60 -2.12 9.96
C ILE A 218 17.83 -1.49 10.62
N THR A 219 18.83 -2.30 10.96
CA THR A 219 20.12 -1.77 11.42
C THR A 219 20.90 -1.17 10.27
N VAL A 220 21.83 -0.25 10.54
CA VAL A 220 22.73 0.30 9.53
C VAL A 220 23.50 -0.82 8.81
N ALA A 221 23.98 -1.83 9.55
CA ALA A 221 24.66 -2.99 8.96
C ALA A 221 23.72 -3.78 8.03
N GLY A 222 22.45 -3.96 8.41
CA GLY A 222 21.42 -4.57 7.58
C GLY A 222 21.16 -3.77 6.30
N LEU A 223 21.01 -2.46 6.43
CA LEU A 223 20.77 -1.55 5.30
C LEU A 223 21.93 -1.61 4.28
N LEU A 224 23.18 -1.53 4.77
CA LEU A 224 24.37 -1.58 3.92
C LEU A 224 24.56 -2.95 3.24
N ARG A 225 24.11 -4.03 3.87
CA ARG A 225 24.10 -5.38 3.25
C ARG A 225 23.19 -5.43 2.03
N HIS A 226 22.12 -4.65 2.01
CA HIS A 226 21.17 -4.55 0.91
C HIS A 226 21.38 -3.33 0.01
N ALA A 227 22.57 -2.72 0.03
CA ALA A 227 22.89 -1.51 -0.73
C ALA A 227 22.67 -1.64 -2.25
N GLY A 228 22.74 -2.84 -2.81
CA GLY A 228 22.48 -3.10 -4.23
C GLY A 228 21.01 -2.99 -4.63
N TYR A 229 20.07 -2.97 -3.69
CA TYR A 229 18.62 -3.00 -4.01
C TYR A 229 18.11 -1.72 -4.68
N ARG A 230 18.46 -0.55 -4.17
CA ARG A 230 18.06 0.76 -4.74
C ARG A 230 19.22 1.66 -5.08
N GLY A 231 20.43 1.32 -4.66
CA GLY A 231 21.68 2.05 -4.85
C GLY A 231 22.44 2.24 -3.54
N ARG A 232 23.78 2.17 -3.63
CA ARG A 232 24.67 2.30 -2.47
C ARG A 232 24.50 3.67 -1.79
N GLU A 233 24.35 4.72 -2.57
CA GLU A 233 24.16 6.10 -2.11
C GLU A 233 22.94 6.24 -1.19
N TYR A 234 21.86 5.50 -1.44
CA TYR A 234 20.65 5.53 -0.60
C TYR A 234 20.83 4.73 0.68
N ALA A 235 21.59 3.63 0.65
CA ALA A 235 21.96 2.91 1.88
C ALA A 235 22.87 3.77 2.77
N GLU A 236 23.84 4.49 2.19
CA GLU A 236 24.69 5.44 2.91
C GLU A 236 23.91 6.64 3.42
N LEU A 237 22.93 7.15 2.67
CA LEU A 237 21.98 8.15 3.16
C LEU A 237 21.21 7.64 4.37
N GLY A 238 20.67 6.42 4.30
CA GLY A 238 19.99 5.80 5.43
C GLY A 238 20.89 5.67 6.66
N ALA A 239 22.16 5.30 6.48
CA ALA A 239 23.13 5.24 7.56
C ALA A 239 23.38 6.62 8.22
N ARG A 240 23.39 7.71 7.44
CA ARG A 240 23.55 9.09 7.98
C ARG A 240 22.35 9.58 8.77
N ILE A 241 21.13 9.15 8.42
CA ILE A 241 19.90 9.56 9.12
C ILE A 241 19.49 8.60 10.23
N ALA A 242 20.21 7.48 10.40
CA ALA A 242 19.95 6.48 11.43
C ALA A 242 20.00 7.09 12.83
N ARG A 243 19.19 6.55 13.74
CA ARG A 243 19.21 6.86 15.17
C ARG A 243 19.68 5.62 15.92
N ASP A 244 20.70 5.77 16.76
CA ASP A 244 21.27 4.66 17.54
C ASP A 244 21.58 3.42 16.68
N GLY A 245 22.10 3.64 15.46
CA GLY A 245 22.46 2.57 14.53
C GLY A 245 21.27 1.88 13.85
N VAL A 246 20.06 2.47 13.92
CA VAL A 246 18.81 1.90 13.35
C VAL A 246 18.11 2.93 12.49
N VAL A 247 17.52 2.47 11.38
CA VAL A 247 16.59 3.23 10.54
C VAL A 247 15.20 2.68 10.76
N ASP A 248 14.26 3.57 11.05
CA ASP A 248 12.83 3.35 11.13
C ASP A 248 12.08 4.42 10.32
N PRO A 249 10.75 4.34 10.14
CA PRO A 249 9.99 5.35 9.40
C PRO A 249 10.13 6.76 9.98
N ARG A 250 10.19 6.88 11.31
CA ARG A 250 10.34 8.16 11.99
C ARG A 250 11.69 8.82 11.69
N ALA A 251 12.78 8.07 11.62
CA ALA A 251 14.09 8.60 11.24
C ALA A 251 14.07 9.21 9.82
N ILE A 252 13.39 8.55 8.88
CA ILE A 252 13.19 9.04 7.50
C ILE A 252 12.31 10.30 7.49
N GLY A 253 11.22 10.31 8.25
CA GLY A 253 10.34 11.47 8.36
C GLY A 253 11.00 12.68 8.98
N ASP A 254 11.80 12.49 10.05
CA ASP A 254 12.58 13.56 10.67
C ASP A 254 13.60 14.15 9.68
N ALA A 255 14.29 13.30 8.91
CA ALA A 255 15.20 13.74 7.86
C ALA A 255 14.47 14.56 6.77
N ALA A 256 13.28 14.11 6.36
CA ALA A 256 12.46 14.83 5.38
C ALA A 256 12.06 16.23 5.87
N ARG A 257 11.70 16.39 7.14
CA ARG A 257 11.32 17.68 7.73
C ARG A 257 12.47 18.70 7.79
N THR A 258 13.72 18.25 7.72
CA THR A 258 14.87 19.17 7.68
C THR A 258 14.98 19.94 6.35
N GLY A 259 14.35 19.47 5.28
CA GLY A 259 14.48 20.02 3.92
C GLY A 259 15.87 19.84 3.30
N ARG A 260 16.78 19.11 3.94
CA ARG A 260 18.19 18.93 3.51
C ARG A 260 18.38 17.83 2.47
N TYR A 261 17.40 16.93 2.33
CA TYR A 261 17.50 15.72 1.50
C TYR A 261 16.44 15.73 0.42
N ASP A 262 16.80 15.26 -0.77
CA ASP A 262 15.85 15.06 -1.85
C ASP A 262 14.76 14.04 -1.41
N PRO A 263 13.47 14.37 -1.57
CA PRO A 263 12.38 13.45 -1.25
C PRO A 263 12.43 12.11 -2.01
N GLN A 264 12.97 12.10 -3.25
CA GLN A 264 13.11 10.86 -4.02
C GLN A 264 14.24 9.99 -3.46
N ASP A 265 15.31 10.57 -2.92
CA ASP A 265 16.38 9.80 -2.25
C ASP A 265 15.86 9.18 -0.96
N LEU A 266 15.13 9.93 -0.13
CA LEU A 266 14.48 9.39 1.07
C LEU A 266 13.46 8.31 0.74
N LYS A 267 12.76 8.41 -0.40
CA LYS A 267 11.87 7.35 -0.89
C LYS A 267 12.63 6.06 -1.21
N LYS A 268 13.87 6.13 -1.73
CA LYS A 268 14.70 4.94 -1.97
C LYS A 268 15.17 4.31 -0.65
N VAL A 269 15.50 5.13 0.36
CA VAL A 269 15.79 4.63 1.72
C VAL A 269 14.55 3.91 2.28
N TRP A 270 13.37 4.51 2.15
CA TRP A 270 12.11 3.89 2.56
C TRP A 270 11.89 2.55 1.86
N HIS A 271 12.08 2.46 0.55
CA HIS A 271 11.90 1.20 -0.18
C HIS A 271 12.81 0.09 0.37
N THR A 272 14.07 0.41 0.70
CA THR A 272 14.99 -0.57 1.28
C THR A 272 14.55 -0.99 2.69
N LEU A 273 14.11 -0.03 3.52
CA LEU A 273 13.55 -0.32 4.84
C LEU A 273 12.28 -1.19 4.73
N ALA A 274 11.34 -0.82 3.86
CA ALA A 274 10.08 -1.55 3.70
C ALA A 274 10.29 -2.99 3.20
N ARG A 275 11.32 -3.20 2.36
CA ARG A 275 11.63 -4.53 1.80
C ARG A 275 12.35 -5.46 2.77
N PHE A 276 13.29 -4.93 3.57
CA PHE A 276 14.22 -5.74 4.37
C PHE A 276 14.13 -5.48 5.89
N GLY A 277 13.38 -4.49 6.31
CA GLY A 277 13.12 -4.16 7.71
C GLY A 277 11.66 -4.35 8.13
N ALA A 278 10.87 -5.06 7.32
CA ALA A 278 9.49 -5.38 7.65
C ALA A 278 9.40 -6.33 8.86
N PRO A 279 8.38 -6.20 9.72
CA PRO A 279 8.17 -7.13 10.82
C PRO A 279 7.76 -8.52 10.31
N GLU A 280 7.94 -9.54 11.17
CA GLU A 280 7.44 -10.89 10.88
C GLU A 280 5.93 -10.86 10.59
N GLY A 281 5.50 -11.64 9.60
CA GLY A 281 4.11 -11.64 9.12
C GLY A 281 3.74 -10.49 8.16
N ALA A 282 4.70 -9.63 7.81
CA ALA A 282 4.52 -8.60 6.78
C ALA A 282 4.93 -9.05 5.37
N GLY A 283 5.52 -10.21 5.23
CA GLY A 283 5.97 -10.74 3.95
C GLY A 283 5.22 -12.02 3.55
N THR A 284 5.15 -12.28 2.26
CA THR A 284 4.78 -13.58 1.71
C THR A 284 5.67 -14.66 2.30
N ALA A 285 5.09 -15.80 2.65
CA ALA A 285 5.86 -17.00 2.95
C ALA A 285 6.76 -17.30 1.74
N CYS A 286 8.05 -16.97 1.84
CA CYS A 286 9.03 -17.57 0.97
C CYS A 286 8.98 -19.07 1.26
N SER A 287 8.61 -19.87 0.27
CA SER A 287 8.75 -21.32 0.27
C SER A 287 10.24 -21.64 0.37
N GLY A 288 10.74 -21.66 1.59
CA GLY A 288 12.04 -22.20 1.92
C GLY A 288 11.95 -23.72 1.86
N ALA A 289 12.17 -24.29 0.70
CA ALA A 289 12.53 -25.71 0.58
C ALA A 289 13.95 -25.89 1.12
N GLU A 290 14.10 -25.98 2.42
CA GLU A 290 15.29 -26.55 3.00
C GLU A 290 15.21 -28.07 2.82
N ALA A 291 15.93 -28.57 1.79
CA ALA A 291 16.23 -29.97 1.62
C ALA A 291 17.25 -30.41 2.71
N SER A 292 16.75 -30.78 3.90
CA SER A 292 17.55 -31.49 4.88
C SER A 292 17.61 -32.97 4.50
N GLY A 293 18.54 -33.30 3.61
CA GLY A 293 18.92 -34.66 3.28
C GLY A 293 20.16 -35.11 4.09
N SER A 294 20.01 -35.40 5.37
CA SER A 294 21.03 -36.16 6.11
C SER A 294 20.77 -37.65 5.94
N ARG A 295 21.38 -38.28 4.96
CA ARG A 295 21.55 -39.71 4.93
C ARG A 295 22.76 -40.09 5.78
N THR A 296 22.51 -40.69 6.91
CA THR A 296 23.52 -41.43 7.70
C THR A 296 23.86 -42.75 6.99
N PRO A 297 25.12 -43.09 6.78
CA PRO A 297 25.48 -44.42 6.26
C PRO A 297 25.38 -45.45 7.39
N GLY A 298 24.49 -46.42 7.20
CA GLY A 298 24.42 -47.61 8.06
C GLY A 298 25.63 -48.48 7.89
N VAL A 299 26.33 -48.77 9.00
CA VAL A 299 27.40 -49.76 9.10
C VAL A 299 26.73 -51.13 9.09
N GLY A 300 26.96 -51.89 8.02
CA GLY A 300 26.66 -53.31 7.94
C GLY A 300 27.79 -54.12 8.58
N THR A 301 27.49 -54.79 9.69
CA THR A 301 28.35 -55.85 10.25
C THR A 301 28.08 -57.14 9.51
N ALA A 302 29.17 -57.66 8.92
CA ALA A 302 29.22 -59.02 8.45
C ALA A 302 29.42 -59.99 9.64
N GLY A 303 28.72 -61.07 9.63
CA GLY A 303 28.87 -62.15 10.55
C GLY A 303 28.57 -63.48 9.88
N ALA A 304 29.62 -64.32 9.85
CA ALA A 304 29.69 -65.74 9.57
C ALA A 304 29.20 -66.23 8.19
#